data_72df4cfd0fb5672200abf800d22d2c96
#
_entry.id   72df4cfd0fb5672200abf800d22d2c96
#
_cell.length_a   1.000
_cell.length_b   1.000
_cell.length_c   1.000
_cell.angle_alpha   90.00
_cell.angle_beta   90.00
_cell.angle_gamma   90.00
#
_symmetry.space_group_name_H-M   'P 1'
#
loop_
_entity.id
_entity.type
_entity.pdbx_description
1 polymer ?
#
loop_
_entity_poly.entity_id
_entity_poly.type
_entity_poly.pdbx_seq_one_letter_code
_entity_poly.pdbx_strand_id
1 'polypeptide(L)'
;MSTKIILLSIDGMRPDGFTACGHPFAEEMRRIGAWTLDARTVLPSVTLPCHMSMFHSVTPERHGVTVNQYQPMARPLNGLFEQIKLLGGRSAMYYGWEQLRDVARPGSLKYAEYLNARCEEDTDRKLTEAAMKRLAASDPDFTFLYLVETDEKGGHDNGWMSEAYIGHIHTAIDCVQKVWEAYGDTHAILVTADHGGHDRTHGTDLPEDVTIPMFFLGKPFAPGEQPEKVSILDLAPTIADLMGVPAAEEWEGRSLLR
;
A
#
# COMPACT_ATOMS: atom_id res chain seq x y z
N MET A 1 14.11 -12.66 -15.60
CA MET A 1 13.65 -12.92 -14.21
C MET A 1 12.62 -11.85 -13.92
N SER A 2 11.46 -12.21 -13.43
CA SER A 2 10.44 -11.25 -13.00
C SER A 2 10.97 -10.39 -11.84
N THR A 3 10.65 -9.11 -11.84
CA THR A 3 11.04 -8.19 -10.77
C THR A 3 10.31 -8.59 -9.48
N LYS A 4 11.01 -8.68 -8.37
CA LYS A 4 10.39 -8.87 -7.05
C LYS A 4 9.91 -7.54 -6.51
N ILE A 5 8.80 -7.56 -5.79
CA ILE A 5 8.11 -6.34 -5.39
C ILE A 5 7.87 -6.32 -3.88
N ILE A 6 8.12 -5.16 -3.28
CA ILE A 6 7.66 -4.84 -1.93
C ILE A 6 6.73 -3.63 -2.05
N LEU A 7 5.46 -3.80 -1.67
CA LEU A 7 4.48 -2.73 -1.58
C LEU A 7 4.28 -2.35 -0.11
N LEU A 8 4.52 -1.09 0.23
CA LEU A 8 4.20 -0.53 1.53
C LEU A 8 2.97 0.38 1.39
N SER A 9 1.93 0.13 2.19
CA SER A 9 0.79 1.02 2.35
C SER A 9 0.85 1.67 3.73
N ILE A 10 0.94 3.00 3.78
CA ILE A 10 0.92 3.79 5.01
C ILE A 10 -0.50 4.33 5.17
N ASP A 11 -1.26 3.72 6.08
CA ASP A 11 -2.68 4.01 6.28
C ASP A 11 -2.93 5.48 6.60
N GLY A 12 -3.88 6.07 5.92
CA GLY A 12 -4.32 7.44 6.17
C GLY A 12 -3.26 8.53 5.87
N MET A 13 -2.17 8.22 5.15
CA MET A 13 -1.11 9.20 4.89
C MET A 13 -1.50 10.19 3.81
N ARG A 14 -1.65 11.46 4.20
CA ARG A 14 -1.89 12.59 3.30
C ARG A 14 -0.60 13.05 2.61
N PRO A 15 -0.69 13.59 1.36
CA PRO A 15 0.46 14.15 0.66
C PRO A 15 1.11 15.36 1.37
N ASP A 16 0.30 16.21 2.00
CA ASP A 16 0.79 17.35 2.77
C ASP A 16 1.41 16.92 4.11
N GLY A 17 0.88 15.85 4.75
CA GLY A 17 1.48 15.20 5.90
C GLY A 17 2.84 14.58 5.58
N PHE A 18 2.96 13.86 4.46
CA PHE A 18 4.23 13.36 3.95
C PHE A 18 5.25 14.50 3.75
N THR A 19 4.81 15.62 3.18
CA THR A 19 5.69 16.76 2.97
C THR A 19 6.10 17.43 4.29
N ALA A 20 5.16 17.53 5.24
CA ALA A 20 5.36 18.15 6.54
C ALA A 20 6.20 17.32 7.52
N CYS A 21 6.34 16.01 7.31
CA CYS A 21 7.07 15.14 8.23
C CYS A 21 8.57 15.46 8.32
N GLY A 22 9.13 16.14 7.30
CA GLY A 22 10.51 16.60 7.32
C GLY A 22 11.57 15.49 7.36
N HIS A 23 11.18 14.26 7.04
CA HIS A 23 12.11 13.13 7.06
C HIS A 23 13.09 13.23 5.89
N PRO A 24 14.43 13.13 6.10
CA PRO A 24 15.41 13.24 5.01
C PRO A 24 15.19 12.24 3.87
N PHE A 25 14.76 11.01 4.19
CA PHE A 25 14.49 9.99 3.20
C PHE A 25 13.25 10.29 2.35
N ALA A 26 12.30 11.11 2.82
CA ALA A 26 11.15 11.54 2.03
C ALA A 26 11.59 12.36 0.79
N GLU A 27 12.57 13.24 0.94
CA GLU A 27 13.15 13.97 -0.20
C GLU A 27 13.98 13.04 -1.09
N GLU A 28 14.70 12.10 -0.50
CA GLU A 28 15.45 11.09 -1.25
C GLU A 28 14.52 10.23 -2.12
N MET A 29 13.35 9.79 -1.62
CA MET A 29 12.36 9.04 -2.40
C MET A 29 11.95 9.79 -3.67
N ARG A 30 11.74 11.11 -3.59
CA ARG A 30 11.43 11.96 -4.77
C ARG A 30 12.58 12.01 -5.78
N ARG A 31 13.81 11.95 -5.29
CA ARG A 31 15.02 12.03 -6.12
C ARG A 31 15.34 10.72 -6.82
N ILE A 32 15.12 9.57 -6.18
CA ILE A 32 15.54 8.25 -6.66
C ILE A 32 14.45 7.48 -7.42
N GLY A 33 13.18 7.85 -7.29
CA GLY A 33 12.05 7.16 -7.88
C GLY A 33 11.15 8.03 -8.74
N ALA A 34 10.17 7.42 -9.39
CA ALA A 34 9.02 8.13 -9.91
C ALA A 34 8.02 8.36 -8.76
N TRP A 35 7.28 9.47 -8.80
CA TRP A 35 6.36 9.80 -7.72
C TRP A 35 5.23 10.73 -8.15
N THR A 36 4.14 10.70 -7.41
CA THR A 36 3.06 11.70 -7.47
C THR A 36 2.51 11.97 -6.08
N LEU A 37 2.11 13.19 -5.83
CA LEU A 37 1.37 13.61 -4.64
C LEU A 37 -0.11 13.88 -4.94
N ASP A 38 -0.58 13.53 -6.14
CA ASP A 38 -1.95 13.76 -6.60
C ASP A 38 -2.59 12.48 -7.17
N ALA A 39 -2.21 11.32 -6.64
CA ALA A 39 -2.92 10.09 -6.95
C ALA A 39 -4.28 10.09 -6.24
N ARG A 40 -5.24 9.33 -6.79
CA ARG A 40 -6.60 9.27 -6.25
C ARG A 40 -6.94 7.88 -5.76
N THR A 41 -7.50 7.84 -4.54
CA THR A 41 -8.16 6.64 -4.05
C THR A 41 -9.60 6.56 -4.52
N VAL A 42 -10.31 5.50 -4.14
CA VAL A 42 -11.73 5.28 -4.46
C VAL A 42 -12.65 5.86 -3.41
N LEU A 43 -13.97 5.88 -3.73
CA LEU A 43 -15.01 6.24 -2.78
C LEU A 43 -15.88 5.02 -2.43
N PRO A 44 -16.21 4.84 -1.16
CA PRO A 44 -15.79 5.65 -0.01
C PRO A 44 -14.28 5.48 0.28
N SER A 45 -13.63 6.56 0.70
CA SER A 45 -12.22 6.60 1.09
C SER A 45 -12.00 5.97 2.48
N VAL A 46 -12.25 4.68 2.55
CA VAL A 46 -12.27 3.84 3.76
C VAL A 46 -11.33 2.67 3.57
N THR A 47 -10.60 2.27 4.59
CA THR A 47 -9.47 1.34 4.54
C THR A 47 -9.74 0.06 3.77
N LEU A 48 -10.77 -0.74 4.13
CA LEU A 48 -11.02 -2.02 3.45
C LEU A 48 -11.51 -1.83 1.99
N PRO A 49 -12.47 -0.94 1.66
CA PRO A 49 -12.82 -0.61 0.28
C PRO A 49 -11.61 -0.21 -0.58
N CYS A 50 -10.73 0.67 -0.04
CA CYS A 50 -9.54 1.13 -0.76
C CYS A 50 -8.54 -0.01 -1.02
N HIS A 51 -8.28 -0.87 -0.03
CA HIS A 51 -7.39 -2.02 -0.21
C HIS A 51 -7.99 -3.10 -1.13
N MET A 52 -9.31 -3.32 -1.06
CA MET A 52 -9.98 -4.19 -2.04
C MET A 52 -9.81 -3.66 -3.46
N SER A 53 -9.97 -2.35 -3.67
CA SER A 53 -9.73 -1.71 -4.96
C SER A 53 -8.26 -1.76 -5.38
N MET A 54 -7.33 -1.52 -4.45
CA MET A 54 -5.88 -1.60 -4.67
C MET A 54 -5.45 -2.97 -5.25
N PHE A 55 -5.95 -4.06 -4.66
CA PHE A 55 -5.53 -5.41 -5.04
C PHE A 55 -6.36 -6.03 -6.15
N HIS A 56 -7.60 -5.59 -6.35
CA HIS A 56 -8.48 -6.13 -7.38
C HIS A 56 -8.62 -5.20 -8.60
N SER A 57 -8.05 -3.99 -8.53
CA SER A 57 -8.08 -3.00 -9.63
C SER A 57 -9.49 -2.72 -10.18
N VAL A 58 -10.49 -2.71 -9.30
CA VAL A 58 -11.89 -2.37 -9.62
C VAL A 58 -12.47 -1.48 -8.53
N THR A 59 -13.53 -0.74 -8.88
CA THR A 59 -14.17 0.18 -7.93
C THR A 59 -14.98 -0.55 -6.85
N PRO A 60 -15.33 0.11 -5.71
CA PRO A 60 -16.16 -0.44 -4.65
C PRO A 60 -17.52 -0.94 -5.14
N GLU A 61 -18.11 -0.29 -6.13
CA GLU A 61 -19.39 -0.74 -6.75
C GLU A 61 -19.23 -2.12 -7.41
N ARG A 62 -18.05 -2.41 -7.97
CA ARG A 62 -17.77 -3.68 -8.66
C ARG A 62 -17.45 -4.80 -7.68
N HIS A 63 -16.61 -4.56 -6.64
CA HIS A 63 -16.28 -5.61 -5.67
C HIS A 63 -17.27 -5.71 -4.51
N GLY A 64 -18.14 -4.72 -4.29
CA GLY A 64 -19.25 -4.75 -3.32
C GLY A 64 -18.84 -4.48 -1.86
N VAL A 65 -17.58 -4.18 -1.56
CA VAL A 65 -17.11 -3.83 -0.22
C VAL A 65 -17.07 -2.30 -0.11
N THR A 66 -17.99 -1.74 0.68
CA THR A 66 -18.16 -0.27 0.82
C THR A 66 -17.98 0.23 2.25
N VAL A 67 -17.66 -0.66 3.17
CA VAL A 67 -17.41 -0.37 4.60
C VAL A 67 -16.29 -1.29 5.10
N ASN A 68 -15.79 -1.03 6.31
CA ASN A 68 -14.76 -1.85 6.97
C ASN A 68 -15.30 -3.24 7.45
N GLN A 69 -16.12 -3.84 6.62
CA GLN A 69 -16.64 -5.20 6.79
C GLN A 69 -16.63 -5.93 5.45
N TYR A 70 -15.91 -7.04 5.39
CA TYR A 70 -15.83 -7.84 4.17
C TYR A 70 -17.21 -8.37 3.74
N GLN A 71 -17.47 -8.25 2.43
CA GLN A 71 -18.61 -8.85 1.74
C GLN A 71 -18.08 -9.67 0.57
N PRO A 72 -18.48 -10.96 0.45
CA PRO A 72 -18.11 -11.75 -0.71
C PRO A 72 -18.60 -11.10 -2.01
N MET A 73 -17.75 -11.03 -3.02
CA MET A 73 -18.14 -10.52 -4.33
C MET A 73 -19.22 -11.39 -4.96
N ALA A 74 -20.32 -10.79 -5.38
CA ALA A 74 -21.39 -11.50 -6.12
C ALA A 74 -20.89 -12.06 -7.46
N ARG A 75 -19.90 -11.41 -8.07
CA ARG A 75 -19.17 -11.87 -9.25
C ARG A 75 -17.69 -11.88 -8.92
N PRO A 76 -17.15 -12.99 -8.39
CA PRO A 76 -15.76 -13.06 -7.99
C PRO A 76 -14.81 -12.81 -9.17
N LEU A 77 -13.81 -11.97 -8.96
CA LEU A 77 -12.69 -11.76 -9.88
C LEU A 77 -11.38 -12.01 -9.14
N ASN A 78 -10.32 -12.28 -9.84
CA ASN A 78 -9.01 -12.46 -9.23
C ASN A 78 -8.37 -11.10 -8.92
N GLY A 79 -7.86 -10.96 -7.71
CA GLY A 79 -6.96 -9.90 -7.33
C GLY A 79 -5.50 -10.23 -7.65
N LEU A 80 -4.60 -9.33 -7.29
CA LEU A 80 -3.15 -9.47 -7.52
C LEU A 80 -2.58 -10.74 -6.87
N PHE A 81 -2.96 -11.04 -5.64
CA PHE A 81 -2.48 -12.24 -4.93
C PHE A 81 -2.86 -13.53 -5.65
N GLU A 82 -4.07 -13.60 -6.20
CA GLU A 82 -4.57 -14.75 -6.97
C GLU A 82 -3.82 -14.87 -8.30
N GLN A 83 -3.63 -13.75 -9.00
CA GLN A 83 -2.89 -13.73 -10.28
C GLN A 83 -1.45 -14.19 -10.11
N ILE A 84 -0.76 -13.71 -9.07
CA ILE A 84 0.60 -14.17 -8.72
C ILE A 84 0.61 -15.68 -8.43
N LYS A 85 -0.36 -16.16 -7.66
CA LYS A 85 -0.49 -17.58 -7.30
C LYS A 85 -0.70 -18.47 -8.52
N LEU A 86 -1.51 -18.04 -9.50
CA LEU A 86 -1.77 -18.82 -10.73
C LEU A 86 -0.48 -19.16 -11.50
N LEU A 87 0.54 -18.32 -11.40
CA LEU A 87 1.86 -18.56 -12.02
C LEU A 87 2.87 -19.22 -11.06
N GLY A 88 2.42 -19.70 -9.91
CA GLY A 88 3.28 -20.35 -8.92
C GLY A 88 4.11 -19.37 -8.08
N GLY A 89 3.86 -18.07 -8.17
CA GLY A 89 4.51 -17.05 -7.37
C GLY A 89 4.11 -17.13 -5.89
N ARG A 90 4.97 -16.59 -5.03
CA ARG A 90 4.83 -16.62 -3.56
C ARG A 90 4.62 -15.21 -3.05
N SER A 91 3.48 -14.98 -2.42
CA SER A 91 3.14 -13.72 -1.80
C SER A 91 3.24 -13.80 -0.27
N ALA A 92 3.65 -12.68 0.34
CA ALA A 92 3.66 -12.48 1.79
C ALA A 92 2.86 -11.22 2.15
N MET A 93 2.23 -11.21 3.33
CA MET A 93 1.45 -10.09 3.82
C MET A 93 1.69 -9.87 5.32
N TYR A 94 1.97 -8.61 5.70
CA TYR A 94 2.20 -8.17 7.07
C TYR A 94 1.26 -7.02 7.36
N TYR A 95 0.43 -7.14 8.40
CA TYR A 95 -0.64 -6.17 8.62
C TYR A 95 -1.00 -6.00 10.10
N GLY A 96 -1.36 -4.75 10.46
CA GLY A 96 -1.68 -4.36 11.84
C GLY A 96 -3.18 -4.28 12.14
N TRP A 97 -4.05 -4.47 11.13
CA TRP A 97 -5.50 -4.38 11.26
C TRP A 97 -6.18 -5.62 10.68
N GLU A 98 -7.02 -6.28 11.50
CA GLU A 98 -7.48 -7.65 11.27
C GLU A 98 -8.31 -7.84 9.99
N GLN A 99 -9.10 -6.84 9.61
CA GLN A 99 -10.00 -6.92 8.45
C GLN A 99 -9.25 -7.04 7.11
N LEU A 100 -7.96 -6.65 7.05
CA LEU A 100 -7.15 -6.82 5.85
C LEU A 100 -6.89 -8.29 5.48
N ARG A 101 -7.09 -9.25 6.40
CA ARG A 101 -6.96 -10.69 6.07
C ARG A 101 -7.82 -11.10 4.86
N ASP A 102 -8.91 -10.39 4.61
CA ASP A 102 -9.90 -10.73 3.58
C ASP A 102 -9.57 -10.16 2.18
N VAL A 103 -8.49 -9.35 2.04
CA VAL A 103 -8.06 -8.82 0.72
C VAL A 103 -7.43 -9.91 -0.17
N ALA A 104 -6.97 -11.01 0.41
CA ALA A 104 -6.43 -12.16 -0.28
C ALA A 104 -7.28 -13.39 0.00
N ARG A 105 -7.66 -14.14 -1.03
CA ARG A 105 -8.43 -15.37 -0.84
C ARG A 105 -7.63 -16.43 -0.09
N PRO A 106 -8.30 -17.32 0.65
CA PRO A 106 -7.64 -18.44 1.33
C PRO A 106 -6.72 -19.21 0.38
N GLY A 107 -5.45 -19.37 0.77
CA GLY A 107 -4.44 -20.09 -0.01
C GLY A 107 -3.70 -19.26 -1.08
N SER A 108 -4.05 -17.98 -1.30
CA SER A 108 -3.30 -17.11 -2.21
C SER A 108 -1.98 -16.62 -1.59
N LEU A 109 -1.92 -16.50 -0.26
CA LEU A 109 -0.71 -16.14 0.47
C LEU A 109 0.11 -17.36 0.84
N LYS A 110 1.43 -17.27 0.68
CA LYS A 110 2.39 -18.23 1.23
C LYS A 110 2.73 -17.94 2.69
N TYR A 111 2.77 -16.65 3.05
CA TYR A 111 3.06 -16.17 4.40
C TYR A 111 2.09 -15.05 4.75
N ALA A 112 1.64 -15.02 6.00
CA ALA A 112 0.89 -13.92 6.58
C ALA A 112 1.30 -13.76 8.04
N GLU A 113 1.45 -12.51 8.49
CA GLU A 113 1.69 -12.19 9.89
C GLU A 113 0.81 -11.00 10.28
N TYR A 114 0.09 -11.15 11.36
CA TYR A 114 -0.82 -10.17 11.92
C TYR A 114 -0.39 -9.77 13.32
N LEU A 115 -0.28 -8.46 13.58
CA LEU A 115 -0.11 -7.88 14.91
C LEU A 115 -1.22 -6.84 15.14
N ASN A 116 -1.98 -6.99 16.22
CA ASN A 116 -3.07 -6.05 16.49
C ASN A 116 -2.53 -4.71 17.01
N ALA A 117 -2.58 -3.67 16.18
CA ALA A 117 -2.06 -2.34 16.51
C ALA A 117 -2.76 -1.65 17.71
N ARG A 118 -3.98 -2.08 18.04
CA ARG A 118 -4.69 -1.57 19.23
C ARG A 118 -4.16 -2.17 20.54
N CYS A 119 -3.47 -3.31 20.46
CA CYS A 119 -2.94 -4.04 21.61
C CYS A 119 -1.41 -3.99 21.69
N GLU A 120 -0.75 -3.60 20.60
CA GLU A 120 0.69 -3.60 20.45
C GLU A 120 1.23 -2.18 20.29
N GLU A 121 2.34 -1.89 20.92
CA GLU A 121 3.12 -0.68 20.66
C GLU A 121 4.13 -0.94 19.53
N ASP A 122 4.50 0.11 18.79
CA ASP A 122 5.46 0.05 17.69
C ASP A 122 5.13 -1.03 16.64
N THR A 123 3.84 -1.19 16.34
CA THR A 123 3.35 -2.23 15.42
C THR A 123 4.00 -2.12 14.05
N ASP A 124 4.11 -0.92 13.50
CA ASP A 124 4.69 -0.68 12.17
C ASP A 124 6.17 -1.13 12.11
N ARG A 125 6.95 -0.85 13.15
CA ARG A 125 8.35 -1.30 13.24
C ARG A 125 8.45 -2.81 13.39
N LYS A 126 7.61 -3.42 14.24
CA LYS A 126 7.59 -4.88 14.46
C LYS A 126 7.21 -5.63 13.17
N LEU A 127 6.18 -5.16 12.46
CA LEU A 127 5.77 -5.74 11.17
C LEU A 127 6.85 -5.59 10.10
N THR A 128 7.53 -4.44 10.07
CA THR A 128 8.66 -4.21 9.16
C THR A 128 9.79 -5.20 9.45
N GLU A 129 10.17 -5.41 10.70
CA GLU A 129 11.19 -6.38 11.11
C GLU A 129 10.80 -7.82 10.76
N ALA A 130 9.53 -8.19 10.98
CA ALA A 130 9.01 -9.50 10.62
C ALA A 130 9.06 -9.72 9.08
N ALA A 131 8.67 -8.72 8.30
CA ALA A 131 8.76 -8.75 6.83
C ALA A 131 10.20 -8.90 6.37
N MET A 132 11.13 -8.10 6.90
CA MET A 132 12.55 -8.17 6.55
C MET A 132 13.18 -9.52 6.92
N LYS A 133 12.84 -10.08 8.08
CA LYS A 133 13.28 -11.42 8.48
C LYS A 133 12.79 -12.50 7.50
N ARG A 134 11.57 -12.39 7.01
CA ARG A 134 11.01 -13.32 6.03
C ARG A 134 11.65 -13.14 4.65
N LEU A 135 11.84 -11.91 4.22
CA LEU A 135 12.55 -11.59 2.96
C LEU A 135 13.95 -12.22 2.96
N ALA A 136 14.71 -12.07 4.04
CA ALA A 136 16.03 -12.67 4.19
C ALA A 136 16.01 -14.23 4.18
N ALA A 137 14.95 -14.85 4.73
CA ALA A 137 14.87 -16.30 4.89
C ALA A 137 14.30 -17.05 3.67
N SER A 138 13.37 -16.47 2.94
CA SER A 138 12.60 -17.15 1.88
C SER A 138 12.28 -16.29 0.67
N ASP A 139 12.57 -15.01 0.71
CA ASP A 139 12.56 -14.07 -0.41
C ASP A 139 11.31 -14.26 -1.32
N PRO A 140 10.09 -13.98 -0.82
CA PRO A 140 8.86 -14.07 -1.60
C PRO A 140 8.90 -13.15 -2.82
N ASP A 141 8.12 -13.47 -3.86
CA ASP A 141 8.10 -12.74 -5.12
C ASP A 141 7.34 -11.41 -4.99
N PHE A 142 6.34 -11.38 -4.10
CA PHE A 142 5.58 -10.19 -3.72
C PHE A 142 5.41 -10.11 -2.20
N THR A 143 5.72 -8.97 -1.63
CA THR A 143 5.51 -8.68 -0.21
C THR A 143 4.65 -7.43 -0.05
N PHE A 144 3.55 -7.55 0.67
CA PHE A 144 2.74 -6.43 1.12
C PHE A 144 2.99 -6.16 2.60
N LEU A 145 3.37 -4.93 2.92
CA LEU A 145 3.58 -4.43 4.27
C LEU A 145 2.64 -3.26 4.53
N TYR A 146 1.71 -3.44 5.44
CA TYR A 146 0.75 -2.42 5.84
C TYR A 146 1.13 -1.80 7.17
N LEU A 147 1.37 -0.49 7.15
CA LEU A 147 1.74 0.35 8.29
C LEU A 147 0.50 1.14 8.72
N VAL A 148 -0.01 0.84 9.91
CA VAL A 148 -1.35 1.24 10.35
C VAL A 148 -1.36 2.41 11.33
N GLU A 149 -0.23 2.69 12.00
CA GLU A 149 -0.21 3.60 13.15
C GLU A 149 -0.44 5.06 12.77
N THR A 150 -0.18 5.44 11.51
CA THR A 150 -0.43 6.80 11.01
C THR A 150 -1.93 7.13 11.04
N ASP A 151 -2.79 6.20 10.64
CA ASP A 151 -4.25 6.33 10.71
C ASP A 151 -4.75 6.15 12.15
N GLU A 152 -4.53 4.97 12.74
CA GLU A 152 -5.14 4.55 14.00
C GLU A 152 -4.69 5.47 15.16
N LYS A 153 -3.38 5.64 15.35
CA LYS A 153 -2.82 6.41 16.47
C LYS A 153 -2.60 7.89 16.12
N GLY A 154 -2.20 8.16 14.88
CA GLY A 154 -1.99 9.53 14.42
C GLY A 154 -3.30 10.25 14.14
N GLY A 155 -4.05 9.76 13.17
CA GLY A 155 -5.29 10.38 12.68
C GLY A 155 -6.43 10.29 13.66
N HIS A 156 -6.91 9.10 13.96
CA HIS A 156 -8.11 8.91 14.80
C HIS A 156 -7.91 9.35 16.24
N ASP A 157 -6.79 9.02 16.88
CA ASP A 157 -6.57 9.37 18.28
C ASP A 157 -6.17 10.83 18.47
N ASN A 158 -5.42 11.43 17.54
CA ASN A 158 -4.82 12.76 17.71
C ASN A 158 -5.27 13.82 16.68
N GLY A 159 -5.84 13.41 15.56
CA GLY A 159 -6.27 14.25 14.46
C GLY A 159 -5.23 14.36 13.33
N TRP A 160 -5.74 14.32 12.10
CA TRP A 160 -4.91 14.52 10.91
C TRP A 160 -4.20 15.88 10.96
N MET A 161 -2.96 15.89 10.53
CA MET A 161 -2.03 17.03 10.58
C MET A 161 -1.62 17.50 11.98
N SER A 162 -1.99 16.78 13.05
CA SER A 162 -1.41 17.01 14.38
C SER A 162 0.09 16.64 14.41
N GLU A 163 0.80 17.14 15.41
CA GLU A 163 2.22 16.78 15.63
C GLU A 163 2.40 15.25 15.81
N ALA A 164 1.48 14.59 16.49
CA ALA A 164 1.49 13.13 16.66
C ALA A 164 1.31 12.40 15.33
N TYR A 165 0.35 12.81 14.50
CA TYR A 165 0.14 12.26 13.17
C TYR A 165 1.39 12.41 12.28
N ILE A 166 2.00 13.59 12.26
CA ILE A 166 3.25 13.84 11.54
C ILE A 166 4.38 12.96 12.06
N GLY A 167 4.47 12.75 13.39
CA GLY A 167 5.43 11.86 14.02
C GLY A 167 5.25 10.39 13.60
N HIS A 168 4.00 9.93 13.43
CA HIS A 168 3.73 8.58 12.90
C HIS A 168 4.12 8.44 11.44
N ILE A 169 3.89 9.45 10.59
CA ILE A 169 4.42 9.44 9.21
C ILE A 169 5.95 9.37 9.22
N HIS A 170 6.62 10.15 10.07
CA HIS A 170 8.08 10.09 10.19
C HIS A 170 8.55 8.67 10.53
N THR A 171 7.89 7.99 11.48
CA THR A 171 8.19 6.59 11.84
C THR A 171 7.91 5.63 10.69
N ALA A 172 6.82 5.81 9.94
CA ALA A 172 6.53 5.00 8.76
C ALA A 172 7.59 5.17 7.67
N ILE A 173 8.10 6.39 7.45
CA ILE A 173 9.20 6.64 6.51
C ILE A 173 10.53 6.05 7.01
N ASP A 174 10.82 5.98 8.33
CA ASP A 174 11.92 5.18 8.87
C ASP A 174 11.82 3.71 8.44
N CYS A 175 10.60 3.13 8.47
CA CYS A 175 10.36 1.76 8.04
C CYS A 175 10.61 1.60 6.53
N VAL A 176 10.14 2.54 5.71
CA VAL A 176 10.41 2.56 4.26
C VAL A 176 11.90 2.63 3.98
N GLN A 177 12.64 3.52 4.67
CA GLN A 177 14.08 3.66 4.52
C GLN A 177 14.82 2.35 4.83
N LYS A 178 14.49 1.69 5.94
CA LYS A 178 15.09 0.38 6.30
C LYS A 178 14.88 -0.67 5.21
N VAL A 179 13.67 -0.74 4.64
CA VAL A 179 13.35 -1.67 3.56
C VAL A 179 14.14 -1.32 2.30
N TRP A 180 14.22 -0.03 1.95
CA TRP A 180 14.98 0.44 0.80
C TRP A 180 16.48 0.14 0.92
N GLU A 181 17.09 0.44 2.06
CA GLU A 181 18.53 0.18 2.30
C GLU A 181 18.88 -1.30 2.19
N ALA A 182 17.96 -2.20 2.57
CA ALA A 182 18.20 -3.63 2.52
C ALA A 182 17.87 -4.28 1.17
N TYR A 183 16.88 -3.76 0.43
CA TYR A 183 16.30 -4.46 -0.73
C TYR A 183 16.20 -3.61 -2.00
N GLY A 184 16.51 -2.32 -1.98
CA GLY A 184 16.36 -1.42 -3.13
C GLY A 184 17.19 -1.82 -4.36
N ASP A 185 18.29 -2.55 -4.18
CA ASP A 185 19.09 -3.07 -5.28
C ASP A 185 18.48 -4.32 -5.96
N THR A 186 17.60 -5.03 -5.28
CA THR A 186 17.08 -6.34 -5.71
C THR A 186 15.58 -6.37 -5.96
N HIS A 187 14.83 -5.42 -5.38
CA HIS A 187 13.37 -5.31 -5.48
C HIS A 187 12.97 -3.93 -5.98
N ALA A 188 11.86 -3.84 -6.70
CA ALA A 188 11.16 -2.58 -6.83
C ALA A 188 10.31 -2.37 -5.57
N ILE A 189 10.38 -1.16 -5.01
CA ILE A 189 9.67 -0.81 -3.78
C ILE A 189 8.64 0.26 -4.12
N LEU A 190 7.37 -0.06 -3.88
CA LEU A 190 6.26 0.86 -4.08
C LEU A 190 5.75 1.31 -2.71
N VAL A 191 5.51 2.61 -2.57
CA VAL A 191 4.99 3.19 -1.32
C VAL A 191 3.77 4.04 -1.64
N THR A 192 2.69 3.84 -0.91
CA THR A 192 1.45 4.60 -1.10
C THR A 192 0.69 4.74 0.22
N ALA A 193 -0.44 5.44 0.17
CA ALA A 193 -1.51 5.35 1.16
C ALA A 193 -2.76 4.72 0.51
N ASP A 194 -3.68 4.29 1.32
CA ASP A 194 -5.00 3.85 0.87
C ASP A 194 -6.02 4.99 0.83
N HIS A 195 -5.95 5.94 1.74
CA HIS A 195 -6.70 7.19 1.81
C HIS A 195 -5.93 8.26 2.60
N GLY A 196 -6.50 9.43 2.71
CA GLY A 196 -6.08 10.47 3.65
C GLY A 196 -7.06 10.59 4.80
N GLY A 197 -7.33 11.82 5.27
CA GLY A 197 -8.32 12.08 6.32
C GLY A 197 -8.32 13.55 6.75
N HIS A 198 -9.32 13.91 7.54
CA HIS A 198 -9.50 15.25 8.10
C HIS A 198 -10.02 15.16 9.53
N ASP A 199 -9.78 16.18 10.34
CA ASP A 199 -10.12 16.18 11.76
C ASP A 199 -9.66 14.88 12.46
N ARG A 200 -10.57 13.98 12.80
CA ARG A 200 -10.32 12.63 13.34
C ARG A 200 -11.10 11.55 12.60
N THR A 201 -11.35 11.75 11.31
CA THR A 201 -12.16 10.87 10.48
C THR A 201 -11.71 10.90 9.02
N HIS A 202 -12.23 9.99 8.24
CA HIS A 202 -12.06 9.87 6.80
C HIS A 202 -13.30 9.21 6.17
N GLY A 203 -13.32 9.00 4.87
CA GLY A 203 -14.40 8.28 4.19
C GLY A 203 -15.27 9.16 3.32
N THR A 204 -14.93 10.44 3.18
CA THR A 204 -15.66 11.42 2.38
C THR A 204 -15.01 11.65 1.01
N ASP A 205 -15.62 12.52 0.20
CA ASP A 205 -15.09 12.97 -1.10
C ASP A 205 -14.20 14.22 -0.98
N LEU A 206 -13.87 14.64 0.24
CA LEU A 206 -12.96 15.76 0.46
C LEU A 206 -11.57 15.48 -0.14
N PRO A 207 -10.90 16.48 -0.73
CA PRO A 207 -9.56 16.32 -1.27
C PRO A 207 -8.58 15.70 -0.27
N GLU A 208 -8.71 16.03 1.00
CA GLU A 208 -7.90 15.54 2.11
C GLU A 208 -8.05 14.02 2.35
N ASP A 209 -9.21 13.46 2.02
CA ASP A 209 -9.50 12.04 2.18
C ASP A 209 -9.12 11.23 0.92
N VAL A 210 -9.34 11.81 -0.27
CA VAL A 210 -9.22 11.05 -1.53
C VAL A 210 -7.90 11.24 -2.25
N THR A 211 -7.05 12.20 -1.84
CA THR A 211 -5.75 12.41 -2.46
C THR A 211 -4.66 11.69 -1.68
N ILE A 212 -3.91 10.85 -2.37
CA ILE A 212 -2.87 10.01 -1.77
C ILE A 212 -1.52 10.19 -2.48
N PRO A 213 -0.40 10.04 -1.78
CA PRO A 213 0.92 10.00 -2.41
C PRO A 213 1.21 8.60 -2.96
N MET A 214 1.99 8.52 -4.05
CA MET A 214 2.57 7.27 -4.55
C MET A 214 4.01 7.46 -4.96
N PHE A 215 4.84 6.48 -4.62
CA PHE A 215 6.26 6.44 -4.96
C PHE A 215 6.61 5.08 -5.55
N PHE A 216 7.42 5.09 -6.59
CA PHE A 216 7.86 3.91 -7.32
C PHE A 216 9.39 3.93 -7.33
N LEU A 217 10.02 3.18 -6.43
CA LEU A 217 11.46 3.17 -6.23
C LEU A 217 12.10 1.95 -6.87
N GLY A 218 13.23 2.17 -7.53
CA GLY A 218 13.94 1.12 -8.22
C GLY A 218 13.54 0.96 -9.70
N LYS A 219 14.24 0.11 -10.41
CA LYS A 219 13.98 -0.15 -11.84
C LYS A 219 12.62 -0.83 -12.05
N PRO A 220 11.89 -0.51 -13.12
CA PRO A 220 12.31 0.32 -14.28
C PRO A 220 11.92 1.80 -14.22
N PHE A 221 11.43 2.29 -13.09
CA PHE A 221 10.94 3.67 -12.96
C PHE A 221 12.07 4.70 -13.11
N ALA A 222 11.81 5.78 -13.84
CA ALA A 222 12.78 6.84 -14.03
C ALA A 222 12.80 7.79 -12.81
N PRO A 223 13.99 8.08 -12.24
CA PRO A 223 14.11 9.02 -11.14
C PRO A 223 13.54 10.40 -11.48
N GLY A 224 12.69 10.93 -10.58
CA GLY A 224 12.05 12.24 -10.74
C GLY A 224 10.88 12.28 -11.72
N GLU A 225 10.52 11.15 -12.34
CA GLU A 225 9.32 11.06 -13.18
C GLU A 225 8.05 11.28 -12.33
N GLN A 226 7.11 12.06 -12.86
CA GLN A 226 5.84 12.34 -12.21
C GLN A 226 4.70 11.87 -13.10
N PRO A 227 4.20 10.64 -12.88
CA PRO A 227 3.05 10.14 -13.63
C PRO A 227 1.79 10.94 -13.27
N GLU A 228 0.99 11.22 -14.31
CA GLU A 228 -0.25 12.00 -14.16
C GLU A 228 -1.48 11.09 -14.13
N LYS A 229 -2.54 11.56 -13.47
CA LYS A 229 -3.85 10.90 -13.39
C LYS A 229 -3.74 9.46 -12.87
N VAL A 230 -2.97 9.31 -11.80
CA VAL A 230 -2.76 8.02 -11.15
C VAL A 230 -3.92 7.71 -10.21
N SER A 231 -4.39 6.47 -10.25
CA SER A 231 -5.41 5.93 -9.36
C SER A 231 -4.85 4.79 -8.52
N ILE A 232 -5.43 4.55 -7.35
CA ILE A 232 -5.13 3.36 -6.54
C ILE A 232 -5.38 2.06 -7.33
N LEU A 233 -6.30 2.09 -8.32
CA LEU A 233 -6.58 0.96 -9.21
C LEU A 233 -5.38 0.59 -10.10
N ASP A 234 -4.46 1.52 -10.34
CA ASP A 234 -3.31 1.32 -11.21
C ASP A 234 -2.20 0.48 -10.55
N LEU A 235 -2.26 0.29 -9.22
CA LEU A 235 -1.24 -0.46 -8.48
C LEU A 235 -1.18 -1.94 -8.88
N ALA A 236 -2.31 -2.65 -8.86
CA ALA A 236 -2.33 -4.07 -9.19
C ALA A 236 -1.85 -4.34 -10.64
N PRO A 237 -2.32 -3.65 -11.69
CA PRO A 237 -1.81 -3.86 -13.04
C PRO A 237 -0.34 -3.43 -13.21
N THR A 238 0.12 -2.39 -12.51
CA THR A 238 1.54 -2.00 -12.54
C THR A 238 2.43 -3.07 -11.90
N ILE A 239 2.04 -3.60 -10.74
CA ILE A 239 2.78 -4.66 -10.06
C ILE A 239 2.77 -5.95 -10.91
N ALA A 240 1.63 -6.31 -11.47
CA ALA A 240 1.51 -7.48 -12.32
C ALA A 240 2.43 -7.39 -13.55
N ASP A 241 2.46 -6.22 -14.20
CA ASP A 241 3.33 -5.96 -15.35
C ASP A 241 4.83 -6.05 -14.98
N LEU A 242 5.25 -5.43 -13.85
CA LEU A 242 6.60 -5.55 -13.30
C LEU A 242 7.02 -7.00 -13.05
N MET A 243 6.09 -7.82 -12.57
CA MET A 243 6.32 -9.22 -12.26
C MET A 243 6.21 -10.15 -13.48
N GLY A 244 5.73 -9.65 -14.62
CA GLY A 244 5.39 -10.46 -15.80
C GLY A 244 4.19 -11.38 -15.53
N VAL A 245 3.26 -10.97 -14.68
CA VAL A 245 2.02 -11.66 -14.36
C VAL A 245 0.89 -11.06 -15.19
N PRO A 246 0.04 -11.85 -15.89
CA PRO A 246 -1.09 -11.32 -16.63
C PRO A 246 -2.07 -10.58 -15.70
N ALA A 247 -2.52 -9.40 -16.12
CA ALA A 247 -3.64 -8.73 -15.47
C ALA A 247 -4.93 -9.59 -15.61
N ALA A 248 -5.84 -9.52 -14.64
CA ALA A 248 -7.16 -10.10 -14.83
C ALA A 248 -7.97 -9.26 -15.83
N GLU A 249 -8.81 -9.93 -16.61
CA GLU A 249 -9.58 -9.28 -17.68
C GLU A 249 -10.51 -8.15 -17.19
N GLU A 250 -10.98 -8.31 -15.95
CA GLU A 250 -11.91 -7.37 -15.33
C GLU A 250 -11.26 -6.15 -14.66
N TRP A 251 -9.93 -6.07 -14.61
CA TRP A 251 -9.25 -4.94 -13.99
C TRP A 251 -9.48 -3.66 -14.77
N GLU A 252 -9.82 -2.59 -14.05
CA GLU A 252 -10.19 -1.27 -14.61
C GLU A 252 -9.00 -0.29 -14.63
N GLY A 253 -8.00 -0.51 -13.77
CA GLY A 253 -6.77 0.27 -13.73
C GLY A 253 -5.84 -0.06 -14.88
N ARG A 254 -4.78 0.72 -15.03
CA ARG A 254 -3.76 0.56 -16.08
C ARG A 254 -2.36 0.39 -15.46
N SER A 255 -1.48 -0.29 -16.19
CA SER A 255 -0.05 -0.25 -15.85
C SER A 255 0.51 1.16 -16.08
N LEU A 256 1.33 1.63 -15.14
CA LEU A 256 2.06 2.90 -15.22
C LEU A 256 3.46 2.71 -15.86
N LEU A 257 3.80 1.50 -16.27
CA LEU A 257 5.01 1.24 -17.06
C LEU A 257 4.79 1.72 -18.51
N ARG A 258 5.83 2.33 -19.08
CA ARG A 258 5.86 2.79 -20.46
C ARG A 258 6.38 1.72 -21.40
#